data_b80cf92af9c48617eb768985aa79e560
#
_entry.id   b80cf92af9c48617eb768985aa79e560
#
_cell.length_a   1.000
_cell.length_b   1.000
_cell.length_c   1.000
_cell.angle_alpha   90.00
_cell.angle_beta   90.00
_cell.angle_gamma   90.00
#
_symmetry.space_group_name_H-M   'P 1'
#
loop_
_entity.id
_entity.type
_entity.pdbx_description
1 polymer ?
#
loop_
_entity_poly.entity_id
_entity_poly.type
_entity_poly.pdbx_seq_one_letter_code
_entity_poly.pdbx_strand_id
1 'polypeptide(L)'
;MKNGMIIHPGELSKKWIDRLADAGIDTLGIHPEGGKDAPKTLERLLFLLETPEYRALIDYARSRGLNVEYECHAAGYLMDKSLFTDHPEYFRMNAAGERVSDWNFCVSNADALSLFAKRAASLALALYGSSKNFYFWMDDGRGIHCHCPKCRALSPSDQQYIALRAALDEIRRHIPDARL
;
A
#
# COMPACT_ATOMS: atom_id res chain seq x y z
N MET A 1 -9.92 13.19 19.87
CA MET A 1 -8.91 12.16 19.45
C MET A 1 -9.64 11.21 18.55
N LYS A 2 -9.07 10.83 17.41
CA LYS A 2 -9.69 9.80 16.55
C LYS A 2 -9.10 8.44 16.94
N ASN A 3 -9.97 7.45 17.11
CA ASN A 3 -9.60 6.08 17.47
C ASN A 3 -9.87 5.15 16.29
N GLY A 4 -8.91 4.34 15.93
CA GLY A 4 -9.01 3.36 14.84
C GLY A 4 -8.85 1.93 15.34
N MET A 5 -9.45 1.00 14.62
CA MET A 5 -9.24 -0.43 14.77
C MET A 5 -8.87 -1.03 13.42
N ILE A 6 -7.81 -1.83 13.42
CA ILE A 6 -7.34 -2.56 12.24
C ILE A 6 -7.84 -3.99 12.31
N ILE A 7 -8.40 -4.49 11.20
CA ILE A 7 -8.83 -5.88 11.05
C ILE A 7 -8.36 -6.45 9.71
N HIS A 8 -8.28 -7.77 9.62
CA HIS A 8 -8.03 -8.42 8.32
C HIS A 8 -9.30 -8.45 7.44
N PRO A 9 -9.17 -8.47 6.11
CA PRO A 9 -10.31 -8.46 5.20
C PRO A 9 -11.34 -9.55 5.47
N GLY A 10 -10.90 -10.75 5.88
CA GLY A 10 -11.78 -11.88 6.19
C GLY A 10 -12.58 -11.75 7.49
N GLU A 11 -12.26 -10.79 8.34
CA GLU A 11 -12.93 -10.56 9.62
C GLU A 11 -14.09 -9.55 9.48
N LEU A 12 -14.16 -8.83 8.35
CA LEU A 12 -15.18 -7.80 8.13
C LEU A 12 -16.58 -8.42 8.13
N SER A 13 -17.43 -7.95 9.03
CA SER A 13 -18.80 -8.41 9.18
C SER A 13 -19.66 -7.33 9.82
N LYS A 14 -20.99 -7.39 9.61
CA LYS A 14 -21.91 -6.46 10.28
C LYS A 14 -21.74 -6.44 11.79
N LYS A 15 -21.51 -7.61 12.40
CA LYS A 15 -21.28 -7.73 13.84
C LYS A 15 -20.04 -6.96 14.31
N TRP A 16 -18.93 -7.01 13.55
CA TRP A 16 -17.73 -6.24 13.87
C TRP A 16 -17.97 -4.74 13.68
N ILE A 17 -18.60 -4.36 12.58
CA ILE A 17 -18.93 -2.95 12.28
C ILE A 17 -19.77 -2.35 13.41
N ASP A 18 -20.84 -3.06 13.85
CA ASP A 18 -21.68 -2.62 14.95
C ASP A 18 -20.89 -2.43 16.25
N ARG A 19 -20.06 -3.41 16.60
CA ARG A 19 -19.22 -3.33 17.81
C ARG A 19 -18.25 -2.15 17.79
N LEU A 20 -17.65 -1.87 16.64
CA LEU A 20 -16.71 -0.74 16.50
C LEU A 20 -17.47 0.60 16.65
N ALA A 21 -18.58 0.74 15.96
CA ALA A 21 -19.41 1.94 16.05
C ALA A 21 -19.95 2.17 17.48
N ASP A 22 -20.47 1.11 18.13
CA ASP A 22 -21.00 1.19 19.49
C ASP A 22 -19.90 1.46 20.54
N ALA A 23 -18.66 1.06 20.27
CA ALA A 23 -17.49 1.36 21.09
C ALA A 23 -16.92 2.76 20.87
N GLY A 24 -17.51 3.56 19.96
CA GLY A 24 -17.04 4.91 19.66
C GLY A 24 -15.72 4.93 18.84
N ILE A 25 -15.47 3.90 18.07
CA ILE A 25 -14.35 3.88 17.10
C ILE A 25 -14.72 4.75 15.91
N ASP A 26 -13.78 5.59 15.46
CA ASP A 26 -13.97 6.50 14.33
C ASP A 26 -13.54 5.92 12.99
N THR A 27 -12.59 4.97 13.02
CA THR A 27 -11.91 4.50 11.81
C THR A 27 -11.77 2.98 11.82
N LEU A 28 -12.20 2.37 10.75
CA LEU A 28 -12.00 0.95 10.42
C LEU A 28 -10.84 0.85 9.43
N GLY A 29 -9.70 0.34 9.88
CA GLY A 29 -8.55 -0.02 9.04
C GLY A 29 -8.71 -1.45 8.51
N ILE A 30 -8.61 -1.63 7.21
CA ILE A 30 -8.60 -2.95 6.56
C ILE A 30 -7.18 -3.24 6.12
N HIS A 31 -6.58 -4.26 6.72
CA HIS A 31 -5.18 -4.63 6.52
C HIS A 31 -5.07 -6.05 5.94
N PRO A 32 -4.78 -6.21 4.64
CA PRO A 32 -4.41 -7.51 4.10
C PRO A 32 -3.10 -7.97 4.74
N GLU A 33 -2.97 -9.26 4.96
CA GLU A 33 -1.80 -9.84 5.61
C GLU A 33 -0.51 -9.47 4.87
N GLY A 34 0.50 -9.08 5.64
CA GLY A 34 1.82 -8.67 5.14
C GLY A 34 2.78 -9.84 4.88
N GLY A 35 4.07 -9.52 4.85
CA GLY A 35 5.15 -10.50 4.66
C GLY A 35 5.30 -10.96 3.21
N LYS A 36 5.85 -12.17 3.02
CA LYS A 36 6.17 -12.70 1.68
C LYS A 36 4.97 -12.87 0.75
N ASP A 37 3.77 -13.02 1.31
CA ASP A 37 2.52 -13.22 0.57
C ASP A 37 1.72 -11.92 0.39
N ALA A 38 2.24 -10.77 0.85
CA ALA A 38 1.58 -9.47 0.77
C ALA A 38 1.01 -9.12 -0.62
N PRO A 39 1.68 -9.38 -1.75
CA PRO A 39 1.08 -9.14 -3.07
C PRO A 39 -0.21 -9.94 -3.29
N LYS A 40 -0.22 -11.22 -2.91
CA LYS A 40 -1.39 -12.11 -3.09
C LYS A 40 -2.56 -11.74 -2.17
N THR A 41 -2.26 -11.35 -0.93
CA THR A 41 -3.29 -10.95 0.03
C THR A 41 -3.91 -9.62 -0.37
N LEU A 42 -3.14 -8.72 -0.95
CA LEU A 42 -3.64 -7.47 -1.54
C LEU A 42 -4.50 -7.74 -2.80
N GLU A 43 -4.06 -8.63 -3.70
CA GLU A 43 -4.89 -9.05 -4.84
C GLU A 43 -6.23 -9.64 -4.37
N ARG A 44 -6.21 -10.47 -3.33
CA ARG A 44 -7.44 -11.00 -2.72
C ARG A 44 -8.35 -9.91 -2.17
N LEU A 45 -7.80 -8.90 -1.49
CA LEU A 45 -8.58 -7.75 -1.04
C LEU A 45 -9.23 -7.04 -2.22
N LEU A 46 -8.46 -6.74 -3.27
CA LEU A 46 -9.00 -6.09 -4.47
C LEU A 46 -10.12 -6.89 -5.11
N PHE A 47 -9.97 -8.22 -5.21
CA PHE A 47 -11.04 -9.10 -5.67
C PHE A 47 -12.30 -9.00 -4.79
N LEU A 48 -12.14 -9.01 -3.46
CA LEU A 48 -13.28 -8.84 -2.53
C LEU A 48 -14.00 -7.50 -2.75
N LEU A 49 -13.23 -6.41 -2.96
CA LEU A 49 -13.77 -5.08 -3.21
C LEU A 49 -14.53 -4.96 -4.54
N GLU A 50 -14.43 -5.93 -5.45
CA GLU A 50 -15.25 -6.01 -6.66
C GLU A 50 -16.59 -6.70 -6.40
N THR A 51 -16.71 -7.47 -5.31
CA THR A 51 -17.97 -8.20 -5.00
C THR A 51 -19.02 -7.29 -4.38
N PRO A 52 -20.30 -7.42 -4.79
CA PRO A 52 -21.39 -6.64 -4.22
C PRO A 52 -21.54 -6.82 -2.70
N GLU A 53 -21.32 -8.03 -2.21
CA GLU A 53 -21.45 -8.40 -0.80
C GLU A 53 -20.42 -7.67 0.06
N TYR A 54 -19.18 -7.62 -0.38
CA TYR A 54 -18.12 -6.94 0.38
C TYR A 54 -18.29 -5.42 0.33
N ARG A 55 -18.65 -4.87 -0.84
CA ARG A 55 -19.00 -3.44 -0.97
C ARG A 55 -20.14 -3.05 -0.06
N ALA A 56 -21.18 -3.88 0.07
CA ALA A 56 -22.28 -3.63 0.98
C ALA A 56 -21.83 -3.55 2.45
N LEU A 57 -20.82 -4.33 2.87
CA LEU A 57 -20.22 -4.20 4.20
C LEU A 57 -19.44 -2.89 4.36
N ILE A 58 -18.69 -2.46 3.36
CA ILE A 58 -17.99 -1.16 3.37
C ILE A 58 -19.01 -0.01 3.47
N ASP A 59 -20.08 -0.04 2.66
CA ASP A 59 -21.12 0.99 2.71
C ASP A 59 -21.88 0.96 4.04
N TYR A 60 -22.08 -0.21 4.61
CA TYR A 60 -22.67 -0.35 5.94
C TYR A 60 -21.76 0.28 7.02
N ALA A 61 -20.45 0.02 6.98
CA ALA A 61 -19.50 0.65 7.91
C ALA A 61 -19.57 2.18 7.83
N ARG A 62 -19.58 2.72 6.61
CA ARG A 62 -19.70 4.17 6.39
C ARG A 62 -21.04 4.73 6.87
N SER A 63 -22.14 4.00 6.69
CA SER A 63 -23.47 4.40 7.20
C SER A 63 -23.54 4.42 8.73
N ARG A 64 -22.68 3.61 9.40
CA ARG A 64 -22.51 3.62 10.86
C ARG A 64 -21.56 4.70 11.36
N GLY A 65 -21.07 5.57 10.45
CA GLY A 65 -20.19 6.70 10.78
C GLY A 65 -18.70 6.35 10.82
N LEU A 66 -18.28 5.14 10.43
CA LEU A 66 -16.88 4.76 10.39
C LEU A 66 -16.20 5.30 9.12
N ASN A 67 -15.03 5.90 9.27
CA ASN A 67 -14.11 6.08 8.15
C ASN A 67 -13.52 4.72 7.78
N VAL A 68 -13.42 4.43 6.50
CA VAL A 68 -12.76 3.21 6.02
C VAL A 68 -11.39 3.57 5.46
N GLU A 69 -10.35 2.92 5.95
CA GLU A 69 -8.96 3.11 5.52
C GLU A 69 -8.34 1.76 5.17
N TYR A 70 -7.33 1.80 4.29
CA TYR A 70 -6.66 0.59 3.82
C TYR A 70 -5.16 0.71 4.09
N GLU A 71 -4.61 -0.30 4.74
CA GLU A 71 -3.23 -0.36 5.19
C GLU A 71 -2.52 -1.52 4.50
N CYS A 72 -1.74 -1.23 3.46
CA CYS A 72 -1.26 -2.24 2.54
C CYS A 72 0.27 -2.29 2.49
N HIS A 73 0.87 -3.47 2.65
CA HIS A 73 2.24 -3.73 2.21
C HIS A 73 2.26 -3.76 0.68
N ALA A 74 2.35 -2.59 0.06
CA ALA A 74 2.06 -2.43 -1.35
C ALA A 74 3.28 -2.57 -2.27
N ALA A 75 4.51 -2.43 -1.75
CA ALA A 75 5.71 -2.34 -2.58
C ALA A 75 5.87 -3.54 -3.53
N GLY A 76 5.74 -4.77 -3.01
CA GLY A 76 5.88 -5.98 -3.81
C GLY A 76 4.75 -6.19 -4.84
N TYR A 77 3.56 -5.64 -4.59
CA TYR A 77 2.46 -5.63 -5.55
C TYR A 77 2.66 -4.57 -6.65
N LEU A 78 3.10 -3.37 -6.27
CA LEU A 78 3.31 -2.26 -7.19
C LEU A 78 4.55 -2.47 -8.07
N MET A 79 5.56 -3.17 -7.56
CA MET A 79 6.79 -3.51 -8.26
C MET A 79 6.95 -5.02 -8.33
N ASP A 80 6.08 -5.65 -9.14
CA ASP A 80 6.06 -7.10 -9.31
C ASP A 80 7.42 -7.65 -9.74
N LYS A 81 7.84 -8.76 -9.13
CA LYS A 81 9.17 -9.36 -9.34
C LYS A 81 9.38 -9.90 -10.76
N SER A 82 8.33 -10.17 -11.52
CA SER A 82 8.43 -10.56 -12.92
C SER A 82 9.11 -9.51 -13.80
N LEU A 83 8.98 -8.23 -13.42
CA LEU A 83 9.66 -7.13 -14.10
C LEU A 83 11.20 -7.25 -14.07
N PHE A 84 11.75 -8.03 -13.14
CA PHE A 84 13.20 -8.15 -12.99
C PHE A 84 13.86 -8.80 -14.21
N THR A 85 13.18 -9.66 -14.94
CA THR A 85 13.71 -10.31 -16.14
C THR A 85 14.09 -9.28 -17.21
N ASP A 86 13.22 -8.28 -17.43
CA ASP A 86 13.39 -7.31 -18.49
C ASP A 86 14.00 -6.00 -17.97
N HIS A 87 13.81 -5.70 -16.68
CA HIS A 87 14.20 -4.45 -16.03
C HIS A 87 14.90 -4.67 -14.68
N PRO A 88 16.05 -5.35 -14.63
CA PRO A 88 16.77 -5.57 -13.38
C PRO A 88 17.20 -4.25 -12.71
N GLU A 89 17.42 -3.18 -13.49
CA GLU A 89 17.76 -1.85 -13.00
C GLU A 89 16.66 -1.16 -12.20
N TYR A 90 15.42 -1.62 -12.31
CA TYR A 90 14.30 -1.12 -11.51
C TYR A 90 14.40 -1.55 -10.05
N PHE A 91 15.03 -2.68 -9.80
CA PHE A 91 15.10 -3.28 -8.48
C PHE A 91 16.33 -2.80 -7.69
N ARG A 92 16.27 -3.01 -6.38
CA ARG A 92 17.34 -2.60 -5.50
C ARG A 92 18.68 -3.27 -5.85
N MET A 93 19.75 -2.56 -5.57
CA MET A 93 21.10 -3.15 -5.53
C MET A 93 21.37 -3.55 -4.07
N ASN A 94 21.85 -4.75 -3.83
CA ASN A 94 22.27 -5.21 -2.50
C ASN A 94 23.63 -4.61 -2.12
N ALA A 95 24.09 -4.87 -0.89
CA ALA A 95 25.39 -4.38 -0.42
C ALA A 95 26.60 -4.98 -1.17
N ALA A 96 26.42 -6.12 -1.84
CA ALA A 96 27.45 -6.74 -2.69
C ALA A 96 27.54 -6.12 -4.09
N GLY A 97 26.65 -5.18 -4.43
CA GLY A 97 26.63 -4.52 -5.72
C GLY A 97 25.80 -5.23 -6.80
N GLU A 98 24.98 -6.20 -6.41
CA GLU A 98 24.16 -6.98 -7.33
C GLU A 98 22.72 -6.46 -7.34
N ARG A 99 22.06 -6.46 -8.51
CA ARG A 99 20.61 -6.23 -8.62
C ARG A 99 19.87 -7.48 -8.20
N VAL A 100 18.86 -7.32 -7.33
CA VAL A 100 18.10 -8.41 -6.75
C VAL A 100 16.61 -8.05 -6.69
N SER A 101 15.75 -9.03 -6.98
CA SER A 101 14.29 -8.88 -7.01
C SER A 101 13.61 -9.35 -5.73
N ASP A 102 14.31 -9.28 -4.60
CA ASP A 102 13.81 -9.85 -3.34
C ASP A 102 12.80 -8.95 -2.60
N TRP A 103 13.08 -7.65 -2.54
CA TRP A 103 12.31 -6.68 -1.75
C TRP A 103 12.05 -5.40 -2.54
N ASN A 104 12.39 -4.26 -1.95
CA ASN A 104 12.15 -2.93 -2.47
C ASN A 104 12.82 -2.66 -3.84
N PHE A 105 12.41 -1.60 -4.49
CA PHE A 105 12.92 -1.16 -5.78
C PHE A 105 13.97 -0.04 -5.65
N CYS A 106 14.56 0.41 -6.77
CA CYS A 106 15.54 1.48 -6.84
C CYS A 106 14.85 2.84 -7.04
N VAL A 107 14.71 3.63 -5.98
CA VAL A 107 14.06 4.96 -6.03
C VAL A 107 14.83 6.01 -6.85
N SER A 108 16.11 5.76 -7.17
CA SER A 108 16.91 6.61 -8.05
C SER A 108 16.78 6.27 -9.54
N ASN A 109 16.03 5.21 -9.89
CA ASN A 109 15.66 4.91 -11.26
C ASN A 109 14.35 5.63 -11.57
N ALA A 110 14.38 6.57 -12.52
CA ALA A 110 13.22 7.42 -12.81
C ALA A 110 12.03 6.64 -13.39
N ASP A 111 12.30 5.62 -14.21
CA ASP A 111 11.23 4.80 -14.83
C ASP A 111 10.57 3.90 -13.78
N ALA A 112 11.38 3.27 -12.90
CA ALA A 112 10.86 2.48 -11.79
C ALA A 112 10.01 3.33 -10.84
N LEU A 113 10.47 4.54 -10.50
CA LEU A 113 9.75 5.46 -9.64
C LEU A 113 8.43 5.92 -10.28
N SER A 114 8.46 6.23 -11.58
CA SER A 114 7.25 6.60 -12.35
C SER A 114 6.25 5.45 -12.42
N LEU A 115 6.72 4.22 -12.67
CA LEU A 115 5.87 3.04 -12.71
C LEU A 115 5.22 2.77 -11.34
N PHE A 116 6.02 2.82 -10.28
CA PHE A 116 5.53 2.68 -8.91
C PHE A 116 4.43 3.70 -8.60
N ALA A 117 4.67 4.99 -8.91
CA ALA A 117 3.72 6.06 -8.65
C ALA A 117 2.39 5.87 -9.41
N LYS A 118 2.44 5.53 -10.71
CA LYS A 118 1.25 5.26 -11.52
C LYS A 118 0.44 4.08 -10.99
N ARG A 119 1.12 2.99 -10.61
CA ARG A 119 0.45 1.83 -10.04
C ARG A 119 -0.14 2.12 -8.66
N ALA A 120 0.53 2.94 -7.84
CA ALA A 120 -0.01 3.40 -6.56
C ALA A 120 -1.29 4.24 -6.75
N ALA A 121 -1.35 5.09 -7.77
CA ALA A 121 -2.58 5.82 -8.09
C ALA A 121 -3.70 4.88 -8.54
N SER A 122 -3.41 3.89 -9.38
CA SER A 122 -4.39 2.87 -9.78
C SER A 122 -4.90 2.07 -8.57
N LEU A 123 -4.00 1.69 -7.65
CA LEU A 123 -4.38 1.02 -6.42
C LEU A 123 -5.30 1.90 -5.56
N ALA A 124 -4.94 3.17 -5.34
CA ALA A 124 -5.75 4.10 -4.56
C ALA A 124 -7.17 4.25 -5.12
N LEU A 125 -7.33 4.27 -6.43
CA LEU A 125 -8.63 4.32 -7.10
C LEU A 125 -9.44 3.03 -6.95
N ALA A 126 -8.78 1.88 -6.85
CA ALA A 126 -9.43 0.58 -6.67
C ALA A 126 -9.92 0.33 -5.23
N LEU A 127 -9.40 1.07 -4.24
CA LEU A 127 -9.74 0.91 -2.82
C LEU A 127 -11.10 1.56 -2.51
N TYR A 128 -12.16 0.82 -2.77
CA TYR A 128 -13.56 1.25 -2.67
C TYR A 128 -13.91 1.77 -1.27
N GLY A 129 -14.56 2.94 -1.24
CA GLY A 129 -15.05 3.53 0.01
C GLY A 129 -13.99 4.14 0.92
N SER A 130 -12.72 4.24 0.46
CA SER A 130 -11.65 4.87 1.23
C SER A 130 -11.97 6.29 1.69
N SER A 131 -11.51 6.64 2.89
CA SER A 131 -11.56 8.00 3.45
C SER A 131 -10.59 8.99 2.80
N LYS A 132 -9.88 8.58 1.74
CA LYS A 132 -8.78 9.28 1.08
C LYS A 132 -7.47 9.32 1.88
N ASN A 133 -7.40 8.66 3.01
CA ASN A 133 -6.16 8.35 3.70
C ASN A 133 -5.71 6.95 3.25
N PHE A 134 -4.50 6.85 2.75
CA PHE A 134 -3.90 5.62 2.26
C PHE A 134 -2.64 5.32 3.05
N TYR A 135 -2.35 4.05 3.26
CA TYR A 135 -1.16 3.58 3.96
C TYR A 135 -0.51 2.51 3.09
N PHE A 136 0.39 2.94 2.20
CA PHE A 136 1.13 2.06 1.31
C PHE A 136 2.55 1.90 1.84
N TRP A 137 2.82 0.76 2.42
CA TRP A 137 4.12 0.49 3.01
C TRP A 137 5.07 -0.14 2.02
N MET A 138 6.32 0.32 2.10
CA MET A 138 7.44 -0.39 1.51
C MET A 138 7.71 -1.66 2.33
N ASP A 139 8.45 -2.61 1.74
CA ASP A 139 8.89 -3.76 2.51
C ASP A 139 9.83 -3.31 3.64
N ASP A 140 9.57 -3.80 4.83
CA ASP A 140 10.31 -3.51 6.04
C ASP A 140 11.19 -4.68 6.45
N GLY A 141 12.47 -4.44 6.55
CA GLY A 141 13.45 -5.43 6.94
C GLY A 141 14.84 -4.82 7.00
N ARG A 142 15.73 -5.49 7.68
CA ARG A 142 17.07 -4.99 7.85
C ARG A 142 17.86 -5.10 6.53
N GLY A 143 18.37 -3.99 6.02
CA GLY A 143 19.28 -3.97 4.86
C GLY A 143 18.61 -4.20 3.50
N ILE A 144 17.29 -4.07 3.39
CA ILE A 144 16.53 -4.30 2.16
C ILE A 144 16.30 -3.04 1.32
N HIS A 145 16.99 -1.94 1.62
CA HIS A 145 17.01 -0.73 0.79
C HIS A 145 18.02 -0.84 -0.36
N CYS A 146 17.99 0.09 -1.30
CA CYS A 146 18.91 0.08 -2.45
C CYS A 146 20.27 0.68 -2.10
N HIS A 147 21.35 -0.03 -2.46
CA HIS A 147 22.74 0.38 -2.27
C HIS A 147 23.44 0.85 -3.56
N CYS A 148 22.71 1.13 -4.65
CA CYS A 148 23.34 1.62 -5.88
C CYS A 148 24.07 2.95 -5.65
N PRO A 149 25.00 3.36 -6.53
CA PRO A 149 25.80 4.59 -6.34
C PRO A 149 24.98 5.85 -6.05
N LYS A 150 23.76 5.94 -6.57
CA LYS A 150 22.85 7.08 -6.32
C LYS A 150 22.09 6.94 -5.00
N CYS A 151 21.70 5.72 -4.62
CA CYS A 151 20.91 5.48 -3.42
C CYS A 151 21.74 5.33 -2.13
N ARG A 152 23.01 4.93 -2.23
CA ARG A 152 23.85 4.64 -1.05
C ARG A 152 24.06 5.82 -0.09
N ALA A 153 23.86 7.06 -0.58
CA ALA A 153 23.95 8.27 0.25
C ALA A 153 22.63 8.59 0.97
N LEU A 154 21.54 7.85 0.65
CA LEU A 154 20.22 8.01 1.21
C LEU A 154 20.01 6.98 2.32
N SER A 155 19.44 7.39 3.44
CA SER A 155 18.96 6.44 4.45
C SER A 155 17.80 5.60 3.91
N PRO A 156 17.46 4.45 4.54
CA PRO A 156 16.25 3.70 4.19
C PRO A 156 14.99 4.56 4.25
N SER A 157 14.88 5.45 5.24
CA SER A 157 13.75 6.37 5.39
C SER A 157 13.69 7.41 4.27
N ASP A 158 14.83 7.93 3.81
CA ASP A 158 14.87 8.85 2.67
C ASP A 158 14.38 8.16 1.40
N GLN A 159 14.80 6.90 1.18
CA GLN A 159 14.36 6.12 0.02
C GLN A 159 12.85 5.86 0.07
N GLN A 160 12.32 5.50 1.24
CA GLN A 160 10.88 5.34 1.44
C GLN A 160 10.14 6.66 1.18
N TYR A 161 10.63 7.77 1.72
CA TYR A 161 10.02 9.09 1.51
C TYR A 161 9.95 9.47 0.03
N ILE A 162 11.03 9.23 -0.73
CA ILE A 162 11.05 9.49 -2.18
C ILE A 162 9.97 8.69 -2.91
N ALA A 163 9.84 7.40 -2.59
CA ALA A 163 8.84 6.53 -3.20
C ALA A 163 7.40 6.99 -2.86
N LEU A 164 7.12 7.21 -1.58
CA LEU A 164 5.79 7.62 -1.12
C LEU A 164 5.43 9.02 -1.60
N ARG A 165 6.39 9.94 -1.67
CA ARG A 165 6.16 11.27 -2.22
C ARG A 165 5.75 11.21 -3.69
N ALA A 166 6.47 10.44 -4.51
CA ALA A 166 6.12 10.26 -5.91
C ALA A 166 4.73 9.62 -6.08
N ALA A 167 4.41 8.61 -5.26
CA ALA A 167 3.10 7.99 -5.24
C ALA A 167 1.99 9.01 -4.87
N LEU A 168 2.19 9.80 -3.82
CA LEU A 168 1.21 10.79 -3.39
C LEU A 168 0.97 11.87 -4.45
N ASP A 169 2.04 12.35 -5.08
CA ASP A 169 1.91 13.37 -6.14
C ASP A 169 1.10 12.84 -7.33
N GLU A 170 1.27 11.56 -7.69
CA GLU A 170 0.48 10.93 -8.75
C GLU A 170 -0.96 10.65 -8.30
N ILE A 171 -1.18 10.14 -7.08
CA ILE A 171 -2.53 9.92 -6.52
C ILE A 171 -3.33 11.22 -6.51
N ARG A 172 -2.71 12.34 -6.14
CA ARG A 172 -3.38 13.64 -6.06
C ARG A 172 -3.83 14.22 -7.41
N ARG A 173 -3.33 13.73 -8.51
CA ARG A 173 -3.86 14.08 -9.85
C ARG A 173 -5.28 13.54 -10.05
N HIS A 174 -5.64 12.48 -9.35
CA HIS A 174 -6.94 11.81 -9.42
C HIS A 174 -7.80 12.06 -8.18
N ILE A 175 -7.17 12.15 -7.02
CA ILE A 175 -7.79 12.35 -5.71
C ILE A 175 -7.09 13.53 -5.01
N PRO A 176 -7.48 14.78 -5.28
CA PRO A 176 -6.74 15.97 -4.83
C PRO A 176 -6.46 16.05 -3.33
N ASP A 177 -7.41 15.56 -2.51
CA ASP A 177 -7.32 15.60 -1.03
C ASP A 177 -6.65 14.36 -0.43
N ALA A 178 -6.05 13.48 -1.25
CA ALA A 178 -5.41 12.26 -0.78
C ALA A 178 -4.25 12.55 0.19
N ARG A 179 -4.12 11.66 1.18
CA ARG A 179 -3.02 11.60 2.13
C ARG A 179 -2.39 10.21 2.08
N LEU A 180 -1.09 10.14 2.19
CA LEU A 180 -0.32 8.91 2.16
C LEU A 180 0.71 8.90 3.31
#